data_3580d1cd4d17f71d6303e033593ed0a1
#
_entry.id   3580d1cd4d17f71d6303e033593ed0a1
#
_cell.length_a   1.000
_cell.length_b   1.000
_cell.length_c   1.000
_cell.angle_alpha   90.00
_cell.angle_beta   90.00
_cell.angle_gamma   90.00
#
_symmetry.space_group_name_H-M   'P 1'
#
loop_
_entity.id
_entity.type
_entity.pdbx_description
1 polymer ?
#
loop_
_entity_poly.entity_id
_entity_poly.type
_entity_poly.pdbx_seq_one_letter_code
_entity_poly.pdbx_strand_id
1 'polypeptide(L)'
;MDFSPFDRRRYPTLPVREGYREWAETYEDVVQDEMDLRLLARIETVDWAQAGRVLDLACGTGRIGAWLRAQGVQRLDGLDFTAEMLARAEAKGVYDRVIRADMLDTGLPAASYDLVLEVLADEHLSALPPLYREAARLARPAGTFVVVGYHPHFLLNGIPTHFDRRDGEPVAIESYVHLLSDHAKAAHRAGWTLAEMDEGVVEDAWIAKKPKWERYRFHPVSFAMVWRRR
;
A
#
# COMPACT_ATOMS: atom_id res chain seq x y z
N MET A 1 -10.07 -13.19 1.11
CA MET A 1 -11.23 -13.60 1.97
C MET A 1 -11.86 -12.34 2.52
N ASP A 2 -13.20 -12.27 2.59
CA ASP A 2 -13.87 -11.20 3.32
C ASP A 2 -13.35 -11.13 4.76
N PHE A 3 -13.09 -9.91 5.27
CA PHE A 3 -12.56 -9.70 6.62
C PHE A 3 -13.64 -9.84 7.70
N SER A 4 -14.92 -9.62 7.39
CA SER A 4 -16.00 -9.56 8.37
C SER A 4 -16.11 -10.74 9.35
N PRO A 5 -15.84 -12.01 8.97
CA PRO A 5 -15.84 -13.13 9.92
C PRO A 5 -14.75 -13.04 11.00
N PHE A 6 -13.69 -12.28 10.76
CA PHE A 6 -12.54 -12.12 11.67
C PHE A 6 -12.66 -10.86 12.52
N ASP A 7 -13.53 -9.91 12.14
CA ASP A 7 -13.64 -8.60 12.79
C ASP A 7 -14.01 -8.75 14.28
N ARG A 8 -13.07 -8.35 15.14
CA ARG A 8 -13.27 -8.31 16.59
C ARG A 8 -13.71 -6.95 17.11
N ARG A 9 -13.61 -5.91 16.27
CA ARG A 9 -13.91 -4.52 16.64
C ARG A 9 -15.37 -4.18 16.41
N ARG A 10 -15.97 -4.75 15.35
CA ARG A 10 -17.36 -4.51 14.94
C ARG A 10 -17.68 -3.03 14.75
N TYR A 11 -16.73 -2.28 14.22
CA TYR A 11 -16.94 -0.89 13.88
C TYR A 11 -17.91 -0.76 12.70
N PRO A 12 -18.69 0.32 12.61
CA PRO A 12 -19.38 0.65 11.37
C PRO A 12 -18.39 0.64 10.21
N THR A 13 -18.74 -0.03 9.12
CA THR A 13 -17.82 -0.22 7.99
C THR A 13 -18.30 0.61 6.80
N LEU A 14 -17.41 1.40 6.22
CA LEU A 14 -17.64 2.19 5.03
C LEU A 14 -17.04 1.53 3.79
N PRO A 15 -17.65 1.73 2.60
CA PRO A 15 -17.01 1.44 1.33
C PRO A 15 -15.68 2.19 1.20
N VAL A 16 -14.69 1.59 0.53
CA VAL A 16 -13.30 2.09 0.46
C VAL A 16 -13.23 3.57 0.09
N ARG A 17 -13.88 3.99 -0.99
CA ARG A 17 -13.86 5.39 -1.45
C ARG A 17 -14.46 6.36 -0.43
N GLU A 18 -15.52 5.95 0.23
CA GLU A 18 -16.20 6.78 1.23
C GLU A 18 -15.33 6.91 2.49
N GLY A 19 -14.77 5.82 2.97
CA GLY A 19 -13.86 5.80 4.12
C GLY A 19 -12.64 6.69 3.91
N TYR A 20 -11.95 6.57 2.79
CA TYR A 20 -10.80 7.41 2.49
C TYR A 20 -11.14 8.87 2.20
N ARG A 21 -12.34 9.16 1.66
CA ARG A 21 -12.84 10.54 1.55
C ARG A 21 -12.98 11.19 2.92
N GLU A 22 -13.60 10.50 3.89
CA GLU A 22 -13.74 11.00 5.25
C GLU A 22 -12.39 11.12 5.97
N TRP A 23 -11.52 10.13 5.80
CA TRP A 23 -10.24 10.06 6.49
C TRP A 23 -9.19 11.03 5.96
N ALA A 24 -9.33 11.53 4.74
CA ALA A 24 -8.30 12.31 4.05
C ALA A 24 -7.71 13.45 4.89
N GLU A 25 -8.51 14.13 5.72
CA GLU A 25 -8.04 15.29 6.51
C GLU A 25 -7.06 14.91 7.62
N THR A 26 -7.23 13.74 8.25
CA THR A 26 -6.45 13.31 9.43
C THR A 26 -5.56 12.11 9.14
N TYR A 27 -5.53 11.64 7.88
CA TYR A 27 -4.84 10.41 7.49
C TYR A 27 -3.37 10.39 7.96
N GLU A 28 -2.62 11.45 7.71
CA GLU A 28 -1.19 11.51 8.04
C GLU A 28 -0.90 11.66 9.53
N ASP A 29 -1.87 12.11 10.32
CA ASP A 29 -1.70 12.25 11.77
C ASP A 29 -1.67 10.88 12.49
N VAL A 30 -2.20 9.84 11.84
CA VAL A 30 -2.43 8.54 12.47
C VAL A 30 -1.71 7.37 11.82
N VAL A 31 -1.37 7.47 10.51
CA VAL A 31 -0.63 6.42 9.80
C VAL A 31 0.83 6.36 10.27
N GLN A 32 1.32 5.14 10.44
CA GLN A 32 2.63 4.88 11.02
C GLN A 32 3.66 4.53 9.97
N ASP A 33 4.77 5.24 9.94
CA ASP A 33 5.93 4.95 9.07
C ASP A 33 6.55 3.56 9.31
N GLU A 34 6.38 3.00 10.50
CA GLU A 34 6.87 1.68 10.83
C GLU A 34 6.22 0.55 10.02
N MET A 35 4.98 0.75 9.57
CA MET A 35 4.26 -0.28 8.81
C MET A 35 4.74 -0.42 7.38
N ASP A 36 5.19 0.67 6.77
CA ASP A 36 5.51 0.73 5.34
C ASP A 36 6.86 1.36 5.03
N LEU A 37 7.12 2.62 5.44
CA LEU A 37 8.37 3.31 5.08
C LEU A 37 9.60 2.58 5.62
N ARG A 38 9.49 1.97 6.81
CA ARG A 38 10.59 1.15 7.37
C ARG A 38 10.85 -0.09 6.52
N LEU A 39 9.81 -0.74 5.98
CA LEU A 39 9.97 -1.87 5.06
C LEU A 39 10.57 -1.43 3.73
N LEU A 40 10.03 -0.37 3.14
CA LEU A 40 10.58 0.19 1.89
C LEU A 40 12.06 0.54 2.02
N ALA A 41 12.49 1.09 3.17
CA ALA A 41 13.88 1.43 3.44
C ALA A 41 14.81 0.22 3.59
N ARG A 42 14.27 -0.98 3.84
CA ARG A 42 15.04 -2.23 3.97
C ARG A 42 15.14 -3.03 2.67
N ILE A 43 14.39 -2.65 1.63
CA ILE A 43 14.48 -3.30 0.33
C ILE A 43 15.87 -3.08 -0.27
N GLU A 44 16.58 -4.17 -0.55
CA GLU A 44 17.94 -4.16 -1.08
C GLU A 44 18.00 -4.33 -2.60
N THR A 45 16.99 -4.96 -3.20
CA THR A 45 16.98 -5.27 -4.64
C THR A 45 16.50 -4.13 -5.52
N VAL A 46 16.12 -2.98 -4.95
CA VAL A 46 15.68 -1.79 -5.67
C VAL A 46 16.60 -0.61 -5.39
N ASP A 47 17.31 -0.14 -6.41
CA ASP A 47 17.98 1.17 -6.37
C ASP A 47 16.96 2.26 -6.70
N TRP A 48 16.41 2.90 -5.68
CA TRP A 48 15.37 3.91 -5.82
C TRP A 48 15.81 5.10 -6.67
N ALA A 49 17.04 5.55 -6.52
CA ALA A 49 17.58 6.70 -7.27
C ALA A 49 17.72 6.40 -8.78
N GLN A 50 17.88 5.13 -9.13
CA GLN A 50 18.00 4.66 -10.52
C GLN A 50 16.71 3.98 -11.02
N ALA A 51 15.61 4.07 -10.29
CA ALA A 51 14.37 3.35 -10.60
C ALA A 51 13.70 3.77 -11.93
N GLY A 52 14.22 4.77 -12.64
CA GLY A 52 13.66 5.23 -13.91
C GLY A 52 12.34 5.98 -13.73
N ARG A 53 11.29 5.58 -14.47
CA ARG A 53 9.94 6.13 -14.31
C ARG A 53 9.13 5.28 -13.35
N VAL A 54 8.65 5.90 -12.29
CA VAL A 54 7.93 5.24 -11.19
C VAL A 54 6.46 5.62 -11.19
N LEU A 55 5.59 4.65 -10.91
CA LEU A 55 4.16 4.87 -10.64
C LEU A 55 3.83 4.42 -9.23
N ASP A 56 3.27 5.32 -8.45
CA ASP A 56 2.70 5.09 -7.13
C ASP A 56 1.19 4.84 -7.29
N LEU A 57 0.77 3.56 -7.22
CA LEU A 57 -0.62 3.14 -7.34
C LEU A 57 -1.32 3.25 -5.98
N ALA A 58 -2.51 3.85 -5.95
CA ALA A 58 -3.21 4.21 -4.73
C ALA A 58 -2.36 5.13 -3.85
N CYS A 59 -1.81 6.19 -4.46
CA CYS A 59 -0.84 7.09 -3.83
C CYS A 59 -1.38 7.89 -2.64
N GLY A 60 -2.69 7.87 -2.41
CA GLY A 60 -3.37 8.55 -1.31
C GLY A 60 -3.00 10.03 -1.23
N THR A 61 -2.54 10.47 -0.07
CA THR A 61 -2.10 11.86 0.19
C THR A 61 -0.71 12.19 -0.34
N GLY A 62 -0.02 11.24 -0.98
CA GLY A 62 1.34 11.43 -1.49
C GLY A 62 2.45 11.24 -0.45
N ARG A 63 2.19 10.58 0.67
CA ARG A 63 3.19 10.32 1.72
C ARG A 63 4.33 9.43 1.20
N ILE A 64 3.99 8.36 0.48
CA ILE A 64 4.98 7.48 -0.17
C ILE A 64 5.74 8.24 -1.27
N GLY A 65 5.04 9.06 -2.06
CA GLY A 65 5.68 9.91 -3.08
C GLY A 65 6.73 10.85 -2.49
N ALA A 66 6.47 11.46 -1.32
CA ALA A 66 7.43 12.30 -0.64
C ALA A 66 8.68 11.50 -0.21
N TRP A 67 8.49 10.28 0.32
CA TRP A 67 9.59 9.39 0.66
C TRP A 67 10.39 8.98 -0.58
N LEU A 68 9.74 8.59 -1.68
CA LEU A 68 10.40 8.24 -2.95
C LEU A 68 11.26 9.38 -3.49
N ARG A 69 10.77 10.62 -3.44
CA ARG A 69 11.58 11.80 -3.80
C ARG A 69 12.81 11.95 -2.90
N ALA A 70 12.67 11.74 -1.61
CA ALA A 70 13.79 11.76 -0.68
C ALA A 70 14.82 10.64 -0.96
N GLN A 71 14.39 9.50 -1.53
CA GLN A 71 15.29 8.44 -2.00
C GLN A 71 15.90 8.73 -3.38
N GLY A 72 15.61 9.85 -4.01
CA GLY A 72 16.23 10.27 -5.27
C GLY A 72 15.43 9.92 -6.53
N VAL A 73 14.20 9.42 -6.42
CA VAL A 73 13.34 9.15 -7.60
C VAL A 73 13.08 10.45 -8.38
N GLN A 74 13.48 10.48 -9.67
CA GLN A 74 13.42 11.68 -10.50
C GLN A 74 12.11 11.80 -11.30
N ARG A 75 11.52 10.68 -11.74
CA ARG A 75 10.27 10.65 -12.53
C ARG A 75 9.22 9.83 -11.81
N LEU A 76 8.22 10.51 -11.25
CA LEU A 76 7.24 9.93 -10.36
C LEU A 76 5.83 10.41 -10.69
N ASP A 77 4.97 9.49 -11.08
CA ASP A 77 3.54 9.72 -11.22
C ASP A 77 2.79 9.12 -10.02
N GLY A 78 1.73 9.77 -9.56
CA GLY A 78 0.83 9.26 -8.52
C GLY A 78 -0.56 9.03 -9.08
N LEU A 79 -1.20 7.93 -8.66
CA LEU A 79 -2.55 7.59 -9.08
C LEU A 79 -3.39 7.18 -7.87
N ASP A 80 -4.58 7.76 -7.75
CA ASP A 80 -5.59 7.37 -6.76
C ASP A 80 -6.99 7.58 -7.33
N PHE A 81 -8.00 6.93 -6.77
CA PHE A 81 -9.38 7.12 -7.22
C PHE A 81 -10.17 8.13 -6.35
N THR A 82 -9.63 8.53 -5.17
CA THR A 82 -10.26 9.43 -4.21
C THR A 82 -9.80 10.86 -4.45
N ALA A 83 -10.73 11.74 -4.81
CA ALA A 83 -10.40 13.13 -5.15
C ALA A 83 -9.79 13.90 -3.96
N GLU A 84 -10.28 13.66 -2.76
CA GLU A 84 -9.84 14.32 -1.52
C GLU A 84 -8.41 13.91 -1.14
N MET A 85 -8.03 12.66 -1.39
CA MET A 85 -6.66 12.18 -1.26
C MET A 85 -5.74 12.87 -2.28
N LEU A 86 -6.15 12.87 -3.56
CA LEU A 86 -5.38 13.49 -4.63
C LEU A 86 -5.16 14.98 -4.43
N ALA A 87 -6.15 15.72 -3.91
CA ALA A 87 -5.98 17.15 -3.61
C ALA A 87 -4.82 17.40 -2.62
N ARG A 88 -4.59 16.48 -1.67
CA ARG A 88 -3.46 16.55 -0.75
C ARG A 88 -2.14 16.15 -1.41
N ALA A 89 -2.17 15.13 -2.26
CA ALA A 89 -1.02 14.71 -3.05
C ALA A 89 -0.53 15.83 -4.00
N GLU A 90 -1.46 16.52 -4.66
CA GLU A 90 -1.19 17.69 -5.49
C GLU A 90 -0.56 18.83 -4.68
N ALA A 91 -1.11 19.12 -3.49
CA ALA A 91 -0.60 20.18 -2.62
C ALA A 91 0.84 19.92 -2.15
N LYS A 92 1.27 18.65 -2.05
CA LYS A 92 2.66 18.30 -1.74
C LYS A 92 3.64 18.58 -2.88
N GLY A 93 3.16 18.58 -4.14
CA GLY A 93 4.00 18.86 -5.30
C GLY A 93 5.12 17.83 -5.55
N VAL A 94 4.94 16.58 -5.09
CA VAL A 94 5.95 15.52 -5.21
C VAL A 94 5.83 14.69 -6.48
N TYR A 95 4.68 14.70 -7.14
CA TYR A 95 4.43 13.96 -8.38
C TYR A 95 4.61 14.85 -9.62
N ASP A 96 5.12 14.26 -10.70
CA ASP A 96 5.15 14.91 -12.01
C ASP A 96 3.73 14.98 -12.60
N ARG A 97 2.92 13.97 -12.33
CA ARG A 97 1.50 13.89 -12.66
C ARG A 97 0.71 13.28 -11.52
N VAL A 98 -0.43 13.85 -11.22
CA VAL A 98 -1.44 13.27 -10.33
C VAL A 98 -2.61 12.81 -11.20
N ILE A 99 -3.00 11.54 -11.09
CA ILE A 99 -3.92 10.87 -11.99
C ILE A 99 -5.08 10.32 -11.20
N ARG A 100 -6.32 10.69 -11.57
CA ARG A 100 -7.50 10.13 -10.96
C ARG A 100 -8.00 8.93 -11.77
N ALA A 101 -7.75 7.72 -11.28
CA ALA A 101 -8.18 6.47 -11.91
C ALA A 101 -8.31 5.33 -10.89
N ASP A 102 -8.91 4.22 -11.30
CA ASP A 102 -8.89 2.97 -10.56
C ASP A 102 -7.55 2.26 -10.80
N MET A 103 -6.89 1.81 -9.73
CA MET A 103 -5.62 1.08 -9.83
C MET A 103 -5.74 -0.28 -10.53
N LEU A 104 -6.97 -0.82 -10.66
CA LEU A 104 -7.23 -2.08 -11.35
C LEU A 104 -7.47 -1.91 -12.86
N ASP A 105 -7.77 -0.67 -13.30
CA ASP A 105 -7.96 -0.28 -14.70
C ASP A 105 -7.56 1.19 -14.88
N THR A 106 -6.27 1.42 -14.97
CA THR A 106 -5.68 2.77 -14.91
C THR A 106 -5.90 3.61 -16.16
N GLY A 107 -6.21 2.98 -17.30
CA GLY A 107 -6.26 3.64 -18.61
C GLY A 107 -4.90 4.14 -19.12
N LEU A 108 -3.80 3.90 -18.38
CA LEU A 108 -2.46 4.34 -18.78
C LEU A 108 -1.87 3.42 -19.86
N PRO A 109 -0.94 3.94 -20.69
CA PRO A 109 -0.28 3.14 -21.72
C PRO A 109 0.49 1.96 -21.12
N ALA A 110 0.46 0.81 -21.80
CA ALA A 110 1.24 -0.36 -21.41
C ALA A 110 2.76 -0.08 -21.48
N ALA A 111 3.55 -0.83 -20.72
CA ALA A 111 5.01 -0.78 -20.70
C ALA A 111 5.58 0.65 -20.55
N SER A 112 4.98 1.45 -19.67
CA SER A 112 5.32 2.87 -19.48
C SER A 112 6.20 3.14 -18.26
N TYR A 113 6.30 2.19 -17.33
CA TYR A 113 6.99 2.38 -16.05
C TYR A 113 8.08 1.34 -15.84
N ASP A 114 9.18 1.77 -15.26
CA ASP A 114 10.30 0.91 -14.87
C ASP A 114 10.03 0.27 -13.51
N LEU A 115 9.30 1.00 -12.66
CA LEU A 115 8.86 0.55 -11.36
C LEU A 115 7.40 0.96 -11.12
N VAL A 116 6.60 0.04 -10.66
CA VAL A 116 5.25 0.26 -10.12
C VAL A 116 5.28 -0.12 -8.66
N LEU A 117 4.66 0.65 -7.79
CA LEU A 117 4.49 0.23 -6.40
C LEU A 117 3.04 0.46 -5.94
N GLU A 118 2.63 -0.31 -4.96
CA GLU A 118 1.38 -0.22 -4.23
C GLU A 118 1.68 -0.40 -2.75
N VAL A 119 1.16 0.49 -1.90
CA VAL A 119 1.46 0.50 -0.46
C VAL A 119 0.19 0.69 0.35
N LEU A 120 -0.16 -0.32 1.14
CA LEU A 120 -1.31 -0.36 2.06
C LEU A 120 -2.66 -0.09 1.38
N ALA A 121 -2.91 -0.76 0.25
CA ALA A 121 -4.20 -0.71 -0.44
C ALA A 121 -4.70 -2.09 -0.90
N ASP A 122 -3.84 -3.11 -0.90
CA ASP A 122 -4.18 -4.48 -1.33
C ASP A 122 -5.30 -5.10 -0.47
N GLU A 123 -5.36 -4.78 0.82
CA GLU A 123 -6.40 -5.25 1.72
C GLU A 123 -7.81 -4.74 1.37
N HIS A 124 -7.92 -3.73 0.53
CA HIS A 124 -9.21 -3.21 0.07
C HIS A 124 -9.71 -3.87 -1.22
N LEU A 125 -8.95 -4.79 -1.77
CA LEU A 125 -9.30 -5.51 -2.99
C LEU A 125 -9.99 -6.84 -2.65
N SER A 126 -11.14 -7.10 -3.25
CA SER A 126 -11.81 -8.41 -3.12
C SER A 126 -11.00 -9.55 -3.72
N ALA A 127 -10.11 -9.25 -4.69
CA ALA A 127 -9.24 -10.21 -5.36
C ALA A 127 -7.94 -9.56 -5.87
N LEU A 128 -6.80 -10.21 -5.68
CA LEU A 128 -5.48 -9.73 -6.11
C LEU A 128 -5.18 -9.84 -7.63
N PRO A 129 -5.67 -10.86 -8.37
CA PRO A 129 -5.26 -11.05 -9.76
C PRO A 129 -5.43 -9.84 -10.68
N PRO A 130 -6.47 -8.98 -10.56
CA PRO A 130 -6.56 -7.76 -11.36
C PRO A 130 -5.39 -6.79 -11.12
N LEU A 131 -5.02 -6.54 -9.86
CA LEU A 131 -3.88 -5.68 -9.50
C LEU A 131 -2.58 -6.16 -10.15
N TYR A 132 -2.25 -7.45 -9.97
CA TYR A 132 -1.01 -8.02 -10.52
C TYR A 132 -0.97 -8.01 -12.05
N ARG A 133 -2.13 -8.17 -12.72
CA ARG A 133 -2.22 -8.05 -14.20
C ARG A 133 -2.03 -6.61 -14.66
N GLU A 134 -2.66 -5.65 -13.98
CA GLU A 134 -2.53 -4.24 -14.34
C GLU A 134 -1.11 -3.74 -14.10
N ALA A 135 -0.49 -4.08 -12.96
CA ALA A 135 0.91 -3.78 -12.70
C ALA A 135 1.83 -4.39 -13.79
N ALA A 136 1.57 -5.65 -14.22
CA ALA A 136 2.33 -6.28 -15.31
C ALA A 136 2.11 -5.57 -16.65
N ARG A 137 0.91 -5.09 -16.95
CA ARG A 137 0.62 -4.33 -18.17
C ARG A 137 1.38 -3.01 -18.19
N LEU A 138 1.43 -2.32 -17.06
CA LEU A 138 2.07 -1.01 -16.88
C LEU A 138 3.60 -1.08 -16.89
N ALA A 139 4.16 -2.12 -16.27
CA ALA A 139 5.60 -2.29 -16.17
C ALA A 139 6.23 -2.61 -17.53
N ARG A 140 7.42 -2.09 -17.80
CA ARG A 140 8.28 -2.45 -18.92
C ARG A 140 8.80 -3.90 -18.78
N PRO A 141 9.31 -4.53 -19.85
CA PRO A 141 10.11 -5.74 -19.72
C PRO A 141 11.23 -5.56 -18.70
N ALA A 142 11.46 -6.54 -17.84
CA ALA A 142 12.36 -6.49 -16.70
C ALA A 142 12.02 -5.41 -15.63
N GLY A 143 10.85 -4.79 -15.73
CA GLY A 143 10.37 -3.82 -14.73
C GLY A 143 10.08 -4.47 -13.38
N THR A 144 9.93 -3.62 -12.38
CA THR A 144 9.73 -4.02 -10.97
C THR A 144 8.31 -3.69 -10.52
N PHE A 145 7.73 -4.55 -9.68
CA PHE A 145 6.53 -4.25 -8.92
C PHE A 145 6.80 -4.45 -7.44
N VAL A 146 6.53 -3.44 -6.63
CA VAL A 146 6.68 -3.50 -5.16
C VAL A 146 5.29 -3.44 -4.54
N VAL A 147 5.00 -4.36 -3.63
CA VAL A 147 3.77 -4.40 -2.84
C VAL A 147 4.17 -4.35 -1.38
N VAL A 148 3.57 -3.43 -0.62
CA VAL A 148 3.66 -3.39 0.84
C VAL A 148 2.24 -3.40 1.39
N GLY A 149 1.89 -4.42 2.16
CA GLY A 149 0.54 -4.60 2.67
C GLY A 149 0.49 -5.00 4.14
N TYR A 150 -0.72 -5.07 4.70
CA TYR A 150 -0.93 -5.64 6.02
C TYR A 150 -0.68 -7.14 5.99
N HIS A 151 0.15 -7.60 6.93
CA HIS A 151 0.39 -9.03 7.06
C HIS A 151 -0.91 -9.78 7.41
N PRO A 152 -1.25 -10.90 6.73
CA PRO A 152 -2.48 -11.65 6.98
C PRO A 152 -2.63 -12.08 8.44
N HIS A 153 -1.53 -12.39 9.13
CA HIS A 153 -1.55 -12.68 10.57
C HIS A 153 -2.17 -11.51 11.36
N PHE A 154 -1.82 -10.26 11.03
CA PHE A 154 -2.34 -9.08 11.72
C PHE A 154 -3.84 -8.91 11.48
N LEU A 155 -4.29 -9.02 10.24
CA LEU A 155 -5.72 -8.93 9.88
C LEU A 155 -6.54 -10.05 10.53
N LEU A 156 -6.03 -11.29 10.53
CA LEU A 156 -6.68 -12.44 11.19
C LEU A 156 -6.78 -12.29 12.72
N ASN A 157 -6.01 -11.39 13.32
CA ASN A 157 -6.20 -10.99 14.72
C ASN A 157 -7.43 -10.08 14.93
N GLY A 158 -8.15 -9.74 13.86
CA GLY A 158 -9.44 -9.08 13.92
C GLY A 158 -9.38 -7.56 14.09
N ILE A 159 -8.32 -6.94 13.54
CA ILE A 159 -8.16 -5.49 13.56
C ILE A 159 -8.33 -5.00 12.10
N PRO A 160 -9.45 -4.33 11.77
CA PRO A 160 -9.66 -3.76 10.44
C PRO A 160 -8.79 -2.53 10.21
N THR A 161 -8.60 -2.15 8.95
CA THR A 161 -8.22 -0.76 8.62
C THR A 161 -9.33 0.15 9.11
N HIS A 162 -8.98 1.10 9.98
CA HIS A 162 -9.95 1.98 10.65
C HIS A 162 -9.33 3.32 11.02
N PHE A 163 -10.19 4.30 11.21
CA PHE A 163 -9.82 5.62 11.73
C PHE A 163 -10.88 6.10 12.72
N ASP A 164 -10.52 7.06 13.57
CA ASP A 164 -11.45 7.72 14.45
C ASP A 164 -11.92 9.02 13.76
N ARG A 165 -13.23 9.21 13.68
CA ARG A 165 -13.84 10.47 13.26
C ARG A 165 -13.49 11.59 14.25
N ARG A 166 -13.75 12.84 13.90
CA ARG A 166 -13.47 13.99 14.78
C ARG A 166 -14.23 13.97 16.11
N ASP A 167 -15.38 13.33 16.15
CA ASP A 167 -16.17 13.08 17.36
C ASP A 167 -15.69 11.90 18.18
N GLY A 168 -14.65 11.18 17.71
CA GLY A 168 -14.07 10.01 18.35
C GLY A 168 -14.77 8.70 18.00
N GLU A 169 -15.76 8.69 17.10
CA GLU A 169 -16.39 7.45 16.64
C GLU A 169 -15.43 6.66 15.73
N PRO A 170 -15.07 5.39 16.08
CA PRO A 170 -14.25 4.58 15.21
C PRO A 170 -15.05 4.05 14.02
N VAL A 171 -14.47 4.13 12.83
CA VAL A 171 -15.05 3.63 11.59
C VAL A 171 -14.04 2.75 10.87
N ALA A 172 -14.47 1.56 10.46
CA ALA A 172 -13.69 0.65 9.64
C ALA A 172 -13.88 0.94 8.14
N ILE A 173 -12.89 0.55 7.36
CA ILE A 173 -12.97 0.57 5.89
C ILE A 173 -13.07 -0.89 5.42
N GLU A 174 -13.92 -1.15 4.42
CA GLU A 174 -14.08 -2.46 3.82
C GLU A 174 -12.73 -3.10 3.51
N SER A 175 -12.50 -4.30 4.01
CA SER A 175 -11.22 -4.97 3.95
C SER A 175 -11.37 -6.46 3.65
N TYR A 176 -10.31 -7.03 3.08
CA TYR A 176 -10.19 -8.44 2.73
C TYR A 176 -8.87 -8.99 3.25
N VAL A 177 -8.83 -10.26 3.61
CA VAL A 177 -7.60 -10.95 3.99
C VAL A 177 -7.04 -11.69 2.79
N HIS A 178 -5.81 -11.37 2.41
CA HIS A 178 -5.02 -12.07 1.40
C HIS A 178 -3.84 -12.76 2.08
N LEU A 179 -3.71 -14.08 1.87
CA LEU A 179 -2.54 -14.79 2.35
C LEU A 179 -1.33 -14.47 1.46
N LEU A 180 -0.12 -14.55 2.00
CA LEU A 180 1.11 -14.37 1.22
C LEU A 180 1.17 -15.32 0.01
N SER A 181 0.58 -16.51 0.14
CA SER A 181 0.42 -17.46 -0.97
C SER A 181 -0.54 -16.99 -2.07
N ASP A 182 -1.51 -16.11 -1.75
CA ASP A 182 -2.44 -15.55 -2.74
C ASP A 182 -1.73 -14.50 -3.59
N HIS A 183 -0.88 -13.67 -2.97
CA HIS A 183 0.04 -12.77 -3.67
C HIS A 183 0.97 -13.55 -4.60
N ALA A 184 1.64 -14.61 -4.10
CA ALA A 184 2.54 -15.44 -4.89
C ALA A 184 1.83 -16.08 -6.11
N LYS A 185 0.61 -16.60 -5.94
CA LYS A 185 -0.19 -17.17 -7.03
C LYS A 185 -0.62 -16.12 -8.06
N ALA A 186 -1.08 -14.94 -7.59
CA ALA A 186 -1.50 -13.85 -8.48
C ALA A 186 -0.31 -13.32 -9.29
N ALA A 187 0.82 -13.09 -8.64
CA ALA A 187 2.07 -12.65 -9.26
C ALA A 187 2.55 -13.66 -10.32
N HIS A 188 2.67 -14.93 -9.96
CA HIS A 188 3.13 -15.97 -10.89
C HIS A 188 2.27 -16.03 -12.16
N ARG A 189 0.94 -16.00 -12.03
CA ARG A 189 -0.02 -16.00 -13.14
C ARG A 189 0.09 -14.76 -14.03
N ALA A 190 0.53 -13.64 -13.47
CA ALA A 190 0.73 -12.38 -14.19
C ALA A 190 2.16 -12.24 -14.79
N GLY A 191 3.02 -13.25 -14.65
CA GLY A 191 4.37 -13.25 -15.24
C GLY A 191 5.43 -12.62 -14.36
N TRP A 192 5.20 -12.52 -13.06
CA TRP A 192 6.16 -12.01 -12.09
C TRP A 192 7.00 -13.12 -11.45
N THR A 193 8.20 -12.79 -11.03
CA THR A 193 9.09 -13.63 -10.21
C THR A 193 9.44 -12.86 -8.95
N LEU A 194 9.33 -13.51 -7.79
CA LEU A 194 9.72 -12.93 -6.51
C LEU A 194 11.23 -12.71 -6.49
N ALA A 195 11.65 -11.47 -6.22
CA ALA A 195 13.05 -11.08 -6.06
C ALA A 195 13.44 -10.91 -4.60
N GLU A 196 12.52 -10.36 -3.79
CA GLU A 196 12.75 -10.09 -2.37
C GLU A 196 11.42 -10.14 -1.61
N MET A 197 11.48 -10.53 -0.35
CA MET A 197 10.35 -10.49 0.58
C MET A 197 10.86 -10.18 1.98
N ASP A 198 10.17 -9.31 2.68
CA ASP A 198 10.47 -8.94 4.06
C ASP A 198 9.17 -8.76 4.87
N GLU A 199 9.25 -8.89 6.18
CA GLU A 199 8.11 -8.77 7.08
C GLU A 199 8.38 -7.74 8.18
N GLY A 200 7.41 -6.84 8.38
CA GLY A 200 7.44 -5.84 9.44
C GLY A 200 6.96 -6.43 10.76
N VAL A 201 7.90 -6.67 11.67
CA VAL A 201 7.64 -7.23 12.99
C VAL A 201 7.66 -6.11 14.04
N VAL A 202 6.77 -6.18 15.03
CA VAL A 202 6.74 -5.22 16.16
C VAL A 202 7.95 -5.45 17.06
N GLU A 203 8.88 -4.51 17.04
CA GLU A 203 10.12 -4.51 17.83
C GLU A 203 10.18 -3.31 18.77
N ASP A 204 11.24 -3.23 19.58
CA ASP A 204 11.42 -2.19 20.60
C ASP A 204 11.31 -0.76 20.03
N ALA A 205 11.85 -0.49 18.85
CA ALA A 205 11.75 0.82 18.20
C ALA A 205 10.31 1.24 17.90
N TRP A 206 9.45 0.28 17.55
CA TRP A 206 8.03 0.51 17.35
C TRP A 206 7.32 0.77 18.66
N ILE A 207 7.58 -0.08 19.67
CA ILE A 207 6.96 0.01 21.01
C ILE A 207 7.35 1.33 21.67
N ALA A 208 8.59 1.80 21.52
CA ALA A 208 9.05 3.09 22.06
C ALA A 208 8.22 4.28 21.53
N LYS A 209 7.81 4.23 20.25
CA LYS A 209 6.93 5.26 19.65
C LYS A 209 5.46 5.09 20.04
N LYS A 210 4.99 3.86 20.18
CA LYS A 210 3.60 3.53 20.55
C LYS A 210 3.54 2.39 21.55
N PRO A 211 3.62 2.68 22.87
CA PRO A 211 3.65 1.66 23.92
C PRO A 211 2.47 0.67 23.91
N LYS A 212 1.30 1.09 23.38
CA LYS A 212 0.14 0.20 23.23
C LYS A 212 0.38 -1.01 22.32
N TRP A 213 1.46 -0.98 21.50
CA TRP A 213 1.85 -2.08 20.63
C TRP A 213 2.66 -3.18 21.32
N GLU A 214 3.06 -3.00 22.60
CA GLU A 214 3.75 -4.03 23.41
C GLU A 214 3.04 -5.39 23.34
N ARG A 215 1.72 -5.42 23.33
CA ARG A 215 0.91 -6.65 23.23
C ARG A 215 1.08 -7.41 21.91
N TYR A 216 1.65 -6.76 20.89
CA TYR A 216 1.94 -7.33 19.57
C TYR A 216 3.44 -7.57 19.36
N ARG A 217 4.25 -7.47 20.42
CA ARG A 217 5.69 -7.72 20.35
C ARG A 217 5.96 -9.03 19.61
N PHE A 218 6.86 -9.00 18.63
CA PHE A 218 7.23 -10.09 17.73
C PHE A 218 6.12 -10.62 16.80
N HIS A 219 4.98 -9.95 16.71
CA HIS A 219 3.97 -10.27 15.70
C HIS A 219 4.31 -9.59 14.38
N PRO A 220 4.21 -10.28 13.23
CA PRO A 220 4.28 -9.65 11.94
C PRO A 220 3.00 -8.86 11.69
N VAL A 221 3.13 -7.60 11.26
CA VAL A 221 1.99 -6.67 11.06
C VAL A 221 1.91 -6.14 9.63
N SER A 222 3.02 -6.14 8.91
CA SER A 222 3.10 -5.76 7.51
C SER A 222 4.09 -6.66 6.77
N PHE A 223 4.06 -6.61 5.45
CA PHE A 223 5.02 -7.30 4.59
C PHE A 223 5.40 -6.41 3.41
N ALA A 224 6.55 -6.68 2.80
CA ALA A 224 6.97 -6.13 1.53
C ALA A 224 7.33 -7.27 0.57
N MET A 225 6.95 -7.15 -0.70
CA MET A 225 7.32 -8.08 -1.76
C MET A 225 7.81 -7.31 -2.97
N VAL A 226 8.97 -7.67 -3.48
CA VAL A 226 9.53 -7.14 -4.72
C VAL A 226 9.44 -8.20 -5.81
N TRP A 227 8.81 -7.84 -6.90
CA TRP A 227 8.58 -8.70 -8.05
C TRP A 227 9.32 -8.17 -9.27
N ARG A 228 9.94 -9.06 -10.04
CA ARG A 228 10.56 -8.75 -11.34
C ARG A 228 9.71 -9.31 -12.47
N ARG A 229 9.45 -8.50 -13.48
CA ARG A 229 8.72 -8.92 -14.68
C ARG A 229 9.61 -9.84 -15.52
N ARG A 230 9.06 -11.00 -15.92
CA ARG A 230 9.72 -11.93 -16.84
C ARG A 230 9.78 -11.38 -18.25
#